data_7afa7536d45f23eb5285e7ab4846a1b4
#
_entry.id   7afa7536d45f23eb5285e7ab4846a1b4
#
_cell.length_a   1.000
_cell.length_b   1.000
_cell.length_c   1.000
_cell.angle_alpha   90.00
_cell.angle_beta   90.00
_cell.angle_gamma   90.00
#
_symmetry.space_group_name_H-M   'P 1'
#
loop_
_entity.id
_entity.type
_entity.pdbx_description
1 polymer ?
#
loop_
_entity_poly.entity_id
_entity_poly.type
_entity_poly.pdbx_seq_one_letter_code
_entity_poly.pdbx_strand_id
1 'polypeptide(L)'
;MTKVKIVTDSSVTIEPEVVKEFDITVVPLSVMIDSVLYSDADLEEGEFLRLMQASKNLPKTSQPPVGLFAEIFDDLGKDGSQILAIHMSHALSGTVEAARQGASLSTADVTVLDSSFTDQALKFQVVEAAKLAQEGKDLETILTHVEEVKNHTELYIGVSTLENLVKGGRIGRVTGLLSSLLNIRVVMQMKDNELQPIVKGRGSKTFKKWLDELVATLSNRSVAEIGISYAGTNEFANEMKAVLQPYVEKPISVLETGSIIQTHTGENAWAILIRYSS
;
A
#
# COMPACT_ATOMS: atom_id res chain seq x y z
N MET A 1 25.40 7.52 17.57
CA MET A 1 23.99 7.84 17.28
C MET A 1 23.20 6.58 17.50
N THR A 2 22.00 6.68 18.03
CA THR A 2 21.12 5.53 18.23
C THR A 2 20.68 5.01 16.86
N LYS A 3 20.75 3.68 16.64
CA LYS A 3 20.30 3.06 15.38
C LYS A 3 18.76 3.18 15.29
N VAL A 4 18.23 3.46 14.09
CA VAL A 4 16.79 3.43 13.81
C VAL A 4 16.48 2.18 13.01
N LYS A 5 15.51 1.40 13.45
CA LYS A 5 14.97 0.20 12.75
C LYS A 5 13.61 0.51 12.15
N ILE A 6 13.37 0.04 10.94
CA ILE A 6 12.15 0.34 10.19
C ILE A 6 11.21 -0.85 10.19
N VAL A 7 9.95 -0.58 10.56
CA VAL A 7 8.86 -1.55 10.59
C VAL A 7 7.72 -1.06 9.70
N THR A 8 7.08 -1.97 8.98
CA THR A 8 5.88 -1.71 8.19
C THR A 8 4.91 -2.90 8.29
N ASP A 9 3.83 -2.89 7.55
CA ASP A 9 2.89 -4.01 7.47
C ASP A 9 2.79 -4.59 6.05
N SER A 10 2.21 -5.77 5.92
CA SER A 10 2.15 -6.50 4.65
C SER A 10 1.20 -5.92 3.60
N SER A 11 0.53 -4.80 3.87
CA SER A 11 -0.14 -4.05 2.80
C SER A 11 0.83 -3.29 1.90
N VAL A 12 2.12 -3.25 2.27
CA VAL A 12 3.18 -2.75 1.41
C VAL A 12 3.42 -3.72 0.26
N THR A 13 3.40 -3.22 -0.97
CA THR A 13 3.82 -4.00 -2.15
C THR A 13 5.27 -3.65 -2.45
N ILE A 14 6.17 -4.56 -2.10
CA ILE A 14 7.62 -4.34 -2.08
C ILE A 14 8.36 -5.62 -2.50
N GLU A 15 9.46 -5.46 -3.22
CA GLU A 15 10.31 -6.58 -3.63
C GLU A 15 11.01 -7.20 -2.40
N PRO A 16 11.03 -8.54 -2.27
CA PRO A 16 11.71 -9.23 -1.16
C PRO A 16 13.18 -8.85 -1.00
N GLU A 17 13.86 -8.58 -2.13
CA GLU A 17 15.26 -8.16 -2.14
C GLU A 17 15.45 -6.81 -1.47
N VAL A 18 14.51 -5.87 -1.69
CA VAL A 18 14.53 -4.52 -1.07
C VAL A 18 14.28 -4.62 0.44
N VAL A 19 13.35 -5.48 0.86
CA VAL A 19 13.10 -5.75 2.29
C VAL A 19 14.39 -6.24 2.97
N LYS A 20 15.08 -7.18 2.34
CA LYS A 20 16.33 -7.76 2.85
C LYS A 20 17.50 -6.76 2.82
N GLU A 21 17.64 -6.01 1.73
CA GLU A 21 18.71 -5.01 1.53
C GLU A 21 18.67 -3.93 2.62
N PHE A 22 17.48 -3.46 2.96
CA PHE A 22 17.26 -2.37 3.90
C PHE A 22 16.89 -2.84 5.32
N ASP A 23 16.94 -4.15 5.60
CA ASP A 23 16.60 -4.73 6.92
C ASP A 23 15.24 -4.25 7.46
N ILE A 24 14.22 -4.25 6.56
CA ILE A 24 12.88 -3.80 6.87
C ILE A 24 12.10 -4.95 7.53
N THR A 25 11.48 -4.70 8.68
CA THR A 25 10.58 -5.66 9.33
C THR A 25 9.16 -5.47 8.81
N VAL A 26 8.58 -6.50 8.21
CA VAL A 26 7.19 -6.49 7.70
C VAL A 26 6.30 -7.31 8.63
N VAL A 27 5.31 -6.66 9.26
CA VAL A 27 4.34 -7.30 10.15
C VAL A 27 3.17 -7.81 9.30
N PRO A 28 2.89 -9.14 9.29
CA PRO A 28 1.86 -9.69 8.42
C PRO A 28 0.45 -9.41 8.95
N LEU A 29 -0.42 -8.95 8.04
CA LEU A 29 -1.87 -9.04 8.22
C LEU A 29 -2.32 -10.47 7.94
N SER A 30 -3.60 -10.73 8.18
CA SER A 30 -4.19 -12.05 7.92
C SER A 30 -5.42 -11.95 7.04
N VAL A 31 -5.68 -13.00 6.29
CA VAL A 31 -6.89 -13.17 5.49
C VAL A 31 -7.56 -14.50 5.80
N MET A 32 -8.87 -14.48 6.03
CA MET A 32 -9.68 -15.66 6.26
C MET A 32 -10.45 -16.02 4.99
N ILE A 33 -10.22 -17.23 4.49
CA ILE A 33 -10.88 -17.77 3.29
C ILE A 33 -11.61 -19.05 3.71
N ASP A 34 -12.94 -19.09 3.56
CA ASP A 34 -13.79 -20.25 3.94
C ASP A 34 -13.44 -20.86 5.30
N SER A 35 -13.27 -20.01 6.33
CA SER A 35 -12.93 -20.36 7.71
C SER A 35 -11.48 -20.84 7.94
N VAL A 36 -10.61 -20.79 6.96
CA VAL A 36 -9.16 -21.00 7.09
C VAL A 36 -8.47 -19.65 7.19
N LEU A 37 -7.67 -19.46 8.22
CA LEU A 37 -6.88 -18.24 8.41
C LEU A 37 -5.50 -18.43 7.78
N TYR A 38 -5.13 -17.50 6.90
CA TYR A 38 -3.81 -17.42 6.28
C TYR A 38 -3.09 -16.15 6.76
N SER A 39 -1.80 -16.25 6.97
CA SER A 39 -0.94 -15.07 7.02
C SER A 39 -0.75 -14.54 5.60
N ASP A 40 -0.86 -13.23 5.42
CA ASP A 40 -0.60 -12.61 4.11
C ASP A 40 0.82 -12.91 3.57
N ALA A 41 1.77 -13.08 4.49
CA ALA A 41 3.16 -13.42 4.16
C ALA A 41 3.36 -14.85 3.64
N ASP A 42 2.41 -15.77 3.88
CA ASP A 42 2.51 -17.18 3.51
C ASP A 42 1.86 -17.49 2.15
N LEU A 43 1.20 -16.51 1.53
CA LEU A 43 0.51 -16.67 0.25
C LEU A 43 1.44 -16.28 -0.91
N GLU A 44 1.62 -17.22 -1.83
CA GLU A 44 2.43 -17.00 -3.03
C GLU A 44 1.69 -16.14 -4.07
N GLU A 45 2.46 -15.55 -5.00
CA GLU A 45 1.92 -14.78 -6.14
C GLU A 45 0.88 -15.61 -6.92
N GLY A 46 -0.30 -15.02 -7.19
CA GLY A 46 -1.42 -15.66 -7.86
C GLY A 46 -2.18 -16.72 -7.03
N GLU A 47 -1.65 -17.17 -5.88
CA GLU A 47 -2.31 -18.15 -5.04
C GLU A 47 -3.59 -17.60 -4.40
N PHE A 48 -3.49 -16.42 -3.80
CA PHE A 48 -4.64 -15.81 -3.15
C PHE A 48 -5.82 -15.63 -4.10
N LEU A 49 -5.57 -15.15 -5.32
CA LEU A 49 -6.65 -14.90 -6.28
C LEU A 49 -7.37 -16.20 -6.67
N ARG A 50 -6.62 -17.30 -6.84
CA ARG A 50 -7.20 -18.65 -7.10
C ARG A 50 -8.08 -19.11 -5.92
N LEU A 51 -7.61 -18.92 -4.68
CA LEU A 51 -8.37 -19.27 -3.49
C LEU A 51 -9.63 -18.41 -3.36
N MET A 52 -9.52 -17.10 -3.58
CA MET A 52 -10.66 -16.17 -3.53
C MET A 52 -11.71 -16.51 -4.59
N GLN A 53 -11.32 -16.86 -5.82
CA GLN A 53 -12.22 -17.28 -6.89
C GLN A 53 -12.93 -18.62 -6.60
N ALA A 54 -12.24 -19.54 -5.93
CA ALA A 54 -12.80 -20.84 -5.53
C ALA A 54 -13.69 -20.75 -4.26
N SER A 55 -13.57 -19.67 -3.49
CA SER A 55 -14.31 -19.46 -2.24
C SER A 55 -15.78 -19.14 -2.50
N LYS A 56 -16.65 -19.61 -1.59
CA LYS A 56 -18.09 -19.31 -1.62
C LYS A 56 -18.41 -17.88 -1.20
N ASN A 57 -17.56 -17.30 -0.36
CA ASN A 57 -17.74 -15.97 0.20
C ASN A 57 -16.49 -15.13 -0.05
N LEU A 58 -16.67 -13.80 -0.09
CA LEU A 58 -15.52 -12.91 -0.11
C LEU A 58 -14.65 -13.16 1.13
N PRO A 59 -13.31 -13.33 0.97
CA PRO A 59 -12.39 -13.41 2.09
C PRO A 59 -12.51 -12.21 3.02
N LYS A 60 -12.10 -12.38 4.28
CA LYS A 60 -12.10 -11.31 5.29
C LYS A 60 -10.67 -11.03 5.74
N THR A 61 -10.29 -9.76 5.73
CA THR A 61 -8.97 -9.33 6.21
C THR A 61 -9.01 -8.95 7.68
N SER A 62 -7.89 -9.14 8.36
CA SER A 62 -7.70 -8.76 9.76
C SER A 62 -6.36 -8.04 9.93
N GLN A 63 -6.37 -6.96 10.71
CA GLN A 63 -5.15 -6.30 11.15
C GLN A 63 -4.33 -7.21 12.08
N PRO A 64 -3.00 -6.99 12.21
CA PRO A 64 -2.18 -7.74 13.16
C PRO A 64 -2.66 -7.52 14.60
N PRO A 65 -2.56 -8.54 15.47
CA PRO A 65 -2.89 -8.38 16.89
C PRO A 65 -1.97 -7.35 17.58
N VAL A 66 -2.51 -6.60 18.53
CA VAL A 66 -1.75 -5.62 19.33
C VAL A 66 -0.54 -6.26 20.03
N GLY A 67 -0.71 -7.48 20.58
CA GLY A 67 0.37 -8.22 21.24
C GLY A 67 1.53 -8.56 20.31
N LEU A 68 1.25 -8.88 19.04
CA LEU A 68 2.29 -9.15 18.04
C LEU A 68 3.16 -7.91 17.79
N PHE A 69 2.55 -6.72 17.70
CA PHE A 69 3.30 -5.48 17.60
C PHE A 69 4.20 -5.24 18.81
N ALA A 70 3.67 -5.43 20.03
CA ALA A 70 4.46 -5.25 21.25
C ALA A 70 5.67 -6.21 21.29
N GLU A 71 5.47 -7.48 20.95
CA GLU A 71 6.54 -8.49 20.89
C GLU A 71 7.63 -8.12 19.86
N ILE A 72 7.22 -7.70 18.66
CA ILE A 72 8.17 -7.28 17.60
C ILE A 72 8.95 -6.05 18.04
N PHE A 73 8.28 -5.05 18.62
CA PHE A 73 8.94 -3.84 19.07
C PHE A 73 9.91 -4.11 20.22
N ASP A 74 9.53 -4.94 21.20
CA ASP A 74 10.43 -5.34 22.27
C ASP A 74 11.66 -6.09 21.73
N ASP A 75 11.46 -7.00 20.78
CA ASP A 75 12.57 -7.74 20.14
C ASP A 75 13.53 -6.81 19.39
N LEU A 76 13.00 -5.90 18.60
CA LEU A 76 13.81 -4.95 17.84
C LEU A 76 14.52 -3.93 18.73
N GLY A 77 13.91 -3.57 19.87
CA GLY A 77 14.46 -2.58 20.80
C GLY A 77 15.49 -3.12 21.79
N LYS A 78 15.75 -4.45 21.84
CA LYS A 78 16.68 -5.08 22.81
C LYS A 78 18.10 -4.52 22.81
N ASP A 79 18.55 -4.03 21.67
CA ASP A 79 19.88 -3.43 21.51
C ASP A 79 19.90 -1.91 21.77
N GLY A 80 18.79 -1.34 22.20
CA GLY A 80 18.64 0.11 22.43
C GLY A 80 18.36 0.91 21.16
N SER A 81 18.05 0.26 20.05
CA SER A 81 17.62 0.94 18.82
C SER A 81 16.26 1.63 19.00
N GLN A 82 16.11 2.78 18.35
CA GLN A 82 14.78 3.38 18.13
C GLN A 82 14.05 2.64 17.01
N ILE A 83 12.73 2.61 17.07
CA ILE A 83 11.90 1.95 16.07
C ILE A 83 10.99 2.99 15.41
N LEU A 84 11.03 3.05 14.08
CA LEU A 84 10.09 3.80 13.28
C LEU A 84 9.19 2.83 12.54
N ALA A 85 7.91 2.78 12.95
CA ALA A 85 6.87 1.93 12.38
C ALA A 85 5.95 2.75 11.48
N ILE A 86 5.98 2.50 10.16
CA ILE A 86 5.21 3.21 9.15
C ILE A 86 4.16 2.26 8.59
N HIS A 87 2.89 2.54 8.83
CA HIS A 87 1.79 1.64 8.52
C HIS A 87 0.80 2.23 7.52
N MET A 88 0.00 1.32 6.93
CA MET A 88 -1.07 1.72 6.03
C MET A 88 -2.06 2.70 6.68
N SER A 89 -2.72 3.49 5.83
CA SER A 89 -3.67 4.52 6.25
C SER A 89 -4.75 4.00 7.21
N HIS A 90 -4.98 4.75 8.29
CA HIS A 90 -6.10 4.52 9.21
C HIS A 90 -7.46 4.56 8.52
N ALA A 91 -7.57 5.26 7.40
CA ALA A 91 -8.78 5.31 6.61
C ALA A 91 -9.15 3.94 6.01
N LEU A 92 -8.18 3.05 5.79
CA LEU A 92 -8.38 1.74 5.16
C LEU A 92 -8.40 0.60 6.19
N SER A 93 -7.65 0.71 7.28
CA SER A 93 -7.48 -0.34 8.28
C SER A 93 -7.18 0.22 9.67
N GLY A 94 -7.53 -0.54 10.72
CA GLY A 94 -7.11 -0.27 12.10
C GLY A 94 -5.65 -0.64 12.40
N THR A 95 -4.84 -1.03 11.43
CA THR A 95 -3.46 -1.52 11.62
C THR A 95 -2.58 -0.50 12.34
N VAL A 96 -2.60 0.77 11.93
CA VAL A 96 -1.81 1.82 12.59
C VAL A 96 -2.21 2.04 14.05
N GLU A 97 -3.49 1.90 14.39
CA GLU A 97 -3.96 2.00 15.78
C GLU A 97 -3.54 0.79 16.61
N ALA A 98 -3.55 -0.41 16.02
CA ALA A 98 -3.03 -1.61 16.68
C ALA A 98 -1.52 -1.48 16.95
N ALA A 99 -0.76 -0.90 15.99
CA ALA A 99 0.67 -0.61 16.18
C ALA A 99 0.91 0.43 17.29
N ARG A 100 0.11 1.50 17.37
CA ARG A 100 0.18 2.49 18.46
C ARG A 100 -0.09 1.88 19.83
N GLN A 101 -1.10 1.02 19.92
CA GLN A 101 -1.38 0.27 21.16
C GLN A 101 -0.25 -0.68 21.49
N GLY A 102 0.31 -1.41 20.51
CA GLY A 102 1.48 -2.27 20.72
C GLY A 102 2.70 -1.47 21.20
N ALA A 103 2.94 -0.31 20.65
CA ALA A 103 4.00 0.60 21.08
C ALA A 103 3.83 1.06 22.53
N SER A 104 2.57 1.30 22.97
CA SER A 104 2.30 1.68 24.37
C SER A 104 2.48 0.55 25.38
N LEU A 105 2.46 -0.70 24.92
CA LEU A 105 2.70 -1.89 25.73
C LEU A 105 4.18 -2.32 25.71
N SER A 106 4.92 -1.91 24.69
CA SER A 106 6.35 -2.21 24.53
C SER A 106 7.21 -1.34 25.46
N THR A 107 8.38 -1.86 25.82
CA THR A 107 9.42 -1.13 26.56
C THR A 107 10.39 -0.40 25.63
N ALA A 108 10.31 -0.65 24.33
CA ALA A 108 11.16 -0.02 23.31
C ALA A 108 10.77 1.44 23.01
N ASP A 109 11.71 2.20 22.48
CA ASP A 109 11.47 3.57 21.96
C ASP A 109 10.86 3.47 20.56
N VAL A 110 9.54 3.59 20.46
CA VAL A 110 8.77 3.36 19.23
C VAL A 110 8.02 4.61 18.79
N THR A 111 8.25 5.03 17.56
CA THR A 111 7.45 6.04 16.86
C THR A 111 6.60 5.39 15.79
N VAL A 112 5.29 5.61 15.83
CA VAL A 112 4.33 5.05 14.86
C VAL A 112 3.75 6.13 13.98
N LEU A 113 3.92 5.98 12.66
CA LEU A 113 3.39 6.87 11.63
C LEU A 113 2.24 6.23 10.84
N ASP A 114 1.25 7.04 10.53
CA ASP A 114 0.26 6.78 9.51
C ASP A 114 0.78 7.30 8.17
N SER A 115 1.02 6.40 7.23
CA SER A 115 1.52 6.77 5.90
C SER A 115 0.51 7.56 5.07
N SER A 116 -0.77 7.54 5.43
CA SER A 116 -1.92 7.99 4.62
C SER A 116 -2.12 7.21 3.31
N PHE A 117 -1.36 6.16 3.10
CA PHE A 117 -1.34 5.35 1.89
C PHE A 117 -1.34 3.85 2.19
N THR A 118 -1.14 3.05 1.17
CA THR A 118 -0.90 1.61 1.17
C THR A 118 -0.09 1.27 -0.08
N ASP A 119 0.17 -0.01 -0.33
CA ASP A 119 0.81 -0.48 -1.56
C ASP A 119 2.21 0.14 -1.78
N GLN A 120 2.62 0.41 -3.01
CA GLN A 120 3.93 1.01 -3.30
C GLN A 120 4.04 2.48 -2.85
N ALA A 121 2.94 3.20 -2.59
CA ALA A 121 2.99 4.53 -1.98
C ALA A 121 3.46 4.47 -0.52
N LEU A 122 3.11 3.40 0.21
CA LEU A 122 3.69 3.08 1.51
C LEU A 122 5.17 2.67 1.36
N LYS A 123 5.50 1.85 0.34
CA LYS A 123 6.88 1.45 0.03
C LYS A 123 7.80 2.65 -0.14
N PHE A 124 7.37 3.71 -0.85
CA PHE A 124 8.20 4.90 -1.05
C PHE A 124 8.67 5.51 0.28
N GLN A 125 7.76 5.65 1.25
CA GLN A 125 8.08 6.17 2.58
C GLN A 125 8.99 5.23 3.37
N VAL A 126 8.68 3.93 3.36
CA VAL A 126 9.41 2.89 4.10
C VAL A 126 10.85 2.76 3.60
N VAL A 127 11.04 2.72 2.27
CA VAL A 127 12.37 2.58 1.66
C VAL A 127 13.23 3.82 1.89
N GLU A 128 12.68 5.03 1.74
CA GLU A 128 13.44 6.26 1.98
C GLU A 128 13.80 6.39 3.48
N ALA A 129 12.91 6.03 4.40
CA ALA A 129 13.23 5.96 5.82
C ALA A 129 14.37 4.97 6.10
N ALA A 130 14.32 3.79 5.49
CA ALA A 130 15.32 2.74 5.71
C ALA A 130 16.70 3.11 5.15
N LYS A 131 16.76 3.79 3.99
CA LYS A 131 18.01 4.34 3.44
C LYS A 131 18.67 5.32 4.40
N LEU A 132 17.91 6.31 4.89
CA LEU A 132 18.42 7.29 5.82
C LEU A 132 18.86 6.66 7.16
N ALA A 133 18.13 5.64 7.63
CA ALA A 133 18.51 4.88 8.81
C ALA A 133 19.84 4.13 8.62
N GLN A 134 20.08 3.53 7.44
CA GLN A 134 21.36 2.90 7.10
C GLN A 134 22.50 3.92 6.96
N GLU A 135 22.21 5.14 6.51
CA GLU A 135 23.17 6.25 6.49
C GLU A 135 23.49 6.81 7.89
N GLY A 136 22.82 6.30 8.93
CA GLY A 136 23.01 6.72 10.32
C GLY A 136 22.39 8.07 10.66
N LYS A 137 21.38 8.52 9.89
CA LYS A 137 20.60 9.70 10.23
C LYS A 137 19.79 9.47 11.50
N ASP A 138 19.56 10.55 12.24
CA ASP A 138 18.71 10.51 13.42
C ASP A 138 17.21 10.44 13.06
N LEU A 139 16.40 10.05 14.04
CA LEU A 139 14.97 9.86 13.85
C LEU A 139 14.26 11.14 13.38
N GLU A 140 14.63 12.31 13.87
CA GLU A 140 14.02 13.59 13.49
C GLU A 140 14.24 13.92 12.01
N THR A 141 15.47 13.70 11.51
CA THR A 141 15.81 13.85 10.11
C THR A 141 15.01 12.87 9.24
N ILE A 142 14.88 11.62 9.66
CA ILE A 142 14.12 10.59 8.95
C ILE A 142 12.62 10.97 8.89
N LEU A 143 12.03 11.39 10.02
CA LEU A 143 10.63 11.80 10.10
C LEU A 143 10.32 12.96 9.17
N THR A 144 11.19 13.98 9.15
CA THR A 144 11.04 15.13 8.25
C THR A 144 11.03 14.70 6.79
N HIS A 145 11.96 13.84 6.40
CA HIS A 145 12.04 13.35 5.02
C HIS A 145 10.84 12.47 4.64
N VAL A 146 10.38 11.59 5.53
CA VAL A 146 9.19 10.75 5.30
C VAL A 146 7.94 11.60 5.09
N GLU A 147 7.79 12.70 5.84
CA GLU A 147 6.68 13.64 5.63
C GLU A 147 6.78 14.35 4.28
N GLU A 148 7.98 14.72 3.82
CA GLU A 148 8.19 15.26 2.47
C GLU A 148 7.80 14.24 1.39
N VAL A 149 8.26 12.98 1.52
CA VAL A 149 7.89 11.89 0.60
C VAL A 149 6.38 11.72 0.55
N LYS A 150 5.72 11.67 1.72
CA LYS A 150 4.26 11.55 1.83
C LYS A 150 3.55 12.68 1.08
N ASN A 151 3.96 13.93 1.30
CA ASN A 151 3.33 15.12 0.72
C ASN A 151 3.53 15.23 -0.81
N HIS A 152 4.55 14.54 -1.36
CA HIS A 152 4.82 14.50 -2.79
C HIS A 152 4.38 13.18 -3.45
N THR A 153 3.58 12.37 -2.77
CA THR A 153 3.09 11.08 -3.26
C THR A 153 1.61 11.15 -3.64
N GLU A 154 1.28 10.59 -4.79
CA GLU A 154 -0.09 10.37 -5.25
C GLU A 154 -0.34 8.87 -5.48
N LEU A 155 -1.52 8.42 -5.11
CA LEU A 155 -1.98 7.04 -5.30
C LEU A 155 -3.30 7.04 -6.04
N TYR A 156 -3.34 6.34 -7.17
CA TYR A 156 -4.52 6.12 -7.99
C TYR A 156 -4.84 4.63 -8.06
N ILE A 157 -6.11 4.26 -7.89
CA ILE A 157 -6.59 2.88 -7.93
C ILE A 157 -7.69 2.77 -8.97
N GLY A 158 -7.53 1.84 -9.91
CA GLY A 158 -8.57 1.47 -10.85
C GLY A 158 -9.19 0.14 -10.48
N VAL A 159 -10.52 0.11 -10.35
CA VAL A 159 -11.28 -1.12 -10.11
C VAL A 159 -12.28 -1.36 -11.22
N SER A 160 -12.40 -2.62 -11.66
CA SER A 160 -13.33 -3.03 -12.72
C SER A 160 -14.76 -3.21 -12.20
N THR A 161 -14.93 -3.34 -10.88
CA THR A 161 -16.22 -3.44 -10.18
C THR A 161 -16.07 -2.89 -8.77
N LEU A 162 -17.15 -2.41 -8.18
CA LEU A 162 -17.18 -1.99 -6.77
C LEU A 162 -17.58 -3.13 -5.82
N GLU A 163 -17.82 -4.32 -6.33
CA GLU A 163 -18.38 -5.43 -5.57
C GLU A 163 -17.51 -5.79 -4.35
N ASN A 164 -16.19 -5.90 -4.52
CA ASN A 164 -15.26 -6.22 -3.44
C ASN A 164 -15.20 -5.11 -2.38
N LEU A 165 -15.20 -3.84 -2.79
CA LEU A 165 -15.24 -2.70 -1.86
C LEU A 165 -16.54 -2.68 -1.04
N VAL A 166 -17.69 -3.02 -1.67
CA VAL A 166 -18.99 -3.09 -0.99
C VAL A 166 -19.01 -4.26 0.00
N LYS A 167 -18.72 -5.47 -0.47
CA LYS A 167 -18.71 -6.68 0.36
C LYS A 167 -17.68 -6.63 1.48
N GLY A 168 -16.53 -6.03 1.20
CA GLY A 168 -15.44 -5.83 2.17
C GLY A 168 -15.68 -4.67 3.15
N GLY A 169 -16.76 -3.90 2.98
CA GLY A 169 -17.10 -2.78 3.87
C GLY A 169 -16.23 -1.51 3.69
N ARG A 170 -15.38 -1.45 2.66
CA ARG A 170 -14.52 -0.28 2.37
C ARG A 170 -15.16 0.70 1.39
N ILE A 171 -16.34 0.39 0.84
CA ILE A 171 -17.10 1.33 0.01
C ILE A 171 -17.45 2.63 0.75
N GLY A 172 -17.67 2.58 2.06
CA GLY A 172 -17.90 3.77 2.89
C GLY A 172 -16.70 4.71 2.99
N ARG A 173 -15.53 4.28 2.55
CA ARG A 173 -14.33 5.11 2.41
C ARG A 173 -14.23 5.78 1.03
N VAL A 174 -15.17 5.47 0.13
CA VAL A 174 -15.25 6.03 -1.22
C VAL A 174 -16.35 7.08 -1.26
N THR A 175 -15.97 8.34 -1.22
CA THR A 175 -16.90 9.46 -1.18
C THR A 175 -17.73 9.56 -2.46
N GLY A 176 -19.04 9.75 -2.34
CA GLY A 176 -19.91 10.06 -3.48
C GLY A 176 -20.21 8.89 -4.44
N LEU A 177 -20.01 7.65 -4.03
CA LEU A 177 -20.46 6.46 -4.75
C LEU A 177 -21.66 5.83 -4.05
N LEU A 178 -22.67 5.48 -4.86
CA LEU A 178 -23.84 4.72 -4.41
C LEU A 178 -23.56 3.23 -4.61
N SER A 179 -23.84 2.42 -3.61
CA SER A 179 -23.69 0.95 -3.64
C SER A 179 -24.50 0.25 -4.77
N SER A 180 -25.45 0.95 -5.40
CA SER A 180 -26.22 0.44 -6.53
C SER A 180 -25.45 0.39 -7.87
N LEU A 181 -24.25 0.95 -7.93
CA LEU A 181 -23.42 1.04 -9.15
C LEU A 181 -22.29 -0.02 -9.15
N LEU A 182 -22.60 -1.29 -8.87
CA LEU A 182 -21.59 -2.35 -8.73
C LEU A 182 -20.78 -2.59 -10.01
N ASN A 183 -21.42 -2.59 -11.18
CA ASN A 183 -20.80 -2.93 -12.47
C ASN A 183 -20.32 -1.69 -13.23
N ILE A 184 -19.50 -0.86 -12.58
CA ILE A 184 -18.82 0.28 -13.21
C ILE A 184 -17.34 0.21 -12.98
N ARG A 185 -16.59 0.72 -13.94
CA ARG A 185 -15.15 0.97 -13.80
C ARG A 185 -14.94 2.32 -13.15
N VAL A 186 -14.13 2.34 -12.11
CA VAL A 186 -13.85 3.55 -11.35
C VAL A 186 -12.34 3.72 -11.20
N VAL A 187 -11.86 4.94 -11.43
CA VAL A 187 -10.55 5.36 -10.96
C VAL A 187 -10.75 6.24 -9.72
N MET A 188 -10.06 5.92 -8.65
CA MET A 188 -10.09 6.64 -7.39
C MET A 188 -8.70 7.19 -7.09
N GLN A 189 -8.64 8.34 -6.44
CA GLN A 189 -7.41 8.88 -5.87
C GLN A 189 -7.49 8.83 -4.34
N MET A 190 -6.42 8.41 -3.70
CA MET A 190 -6.28 8.57 -2.25
C MET A 190 -5.90 10.00 -1.94
N LYS A 191 -6.80 10.74 -1.31
CA LYS A 191 -6.61 12.14 -0.97
C LYS A 191 -7.35 12.47 0.33
N ASP A 192 -6.73 13.26 1.20
CA ASP A 192 -7.29 13.69 2.49
C ASP A 192 -7.82 12.50 3.33
N ASN A 193 -7.11 11.37 3.32
CA ASN A 193 -7.49 10.09 3.96
C ASN A 193 -8.82 9.50 3.45
N GLU A 194 -9.19 9.78 2.21
CA GLU A 194 -10.38 9.22 1.56
C GLU A 194 -10.06 8.70 0.15
N LEU A 195 -10.79 7.69 -0.30
CA LEU A 195 -10.78 7.26 -1.69
C LEU A 195 -11.79 8.11 -2.46
N GLN A 196 -11.31 9.08 -3.23
CA GLN A 196 -12.13 9.98 -4.02
C GLN A 196 -12.25 9.48 -5.45
N PRO A 197 -13.47 9.14 -5.95
CA PRO A 197 -13.65 8.72 -7.33
C PRO A 197 -13.46 9.91 -8.26
N ILE A 198 -12.51 9.77 -9.18
CA ILE A 198 -12.17 10.82 -10.16
C ILE A 198 -12.69 10.50 -11.55
N VAL A 199 -12.85 9.22 -11.88
CA VAL A 199 -13.44 8.77 -13.16
C VAL A 199 -14.40 7.63 -12.93
N LYS A 200 -15.53 7.64 -13.64
CA LYS A 200 -16.55 6.57 -13.65
C LYS A 200 -16.94 6.26 -15.09
N GLY A 201 -17.03 4.97 -15.43
CA GLY A 201 -17.44 4.55 -16.76
C GLY A 201 -17.80 3.08 -16.84
N ARG A 202 -18.40 2.65 -17.95
CA ARG A 202 -18.80 1.25 -18.19
C ARG A 202 -17.97 0.55 -19.26
N GLY A 203 -17.24 1.28 -20.05
CA GLY A 203 -16.49 0.74 -21.20
C GLY A 203 -15.04 0.39 -20.88
N SER A 204 -14.43 -0.51 -21.68
CA SER A 204 -13.02 -0.87 -21.59
C SER A 204 -12.07 0.32 -21.80
N LYS A 205 -12.52 1.35 -22.51
CA LYS A 205 -11.75 2.57 -22.79
C LYS A 205 -11.65 3.53 -21.60
N THR A 206 -12.44 3.32 -20.51
CA THR A 206 -12.47 4.23 -19.36
C THR A 206 -11.10 4.46 -18.76
N PHE A 207 -10.35 3.37 -18.52
CA PHE A 207 -9.01 3.46 -17.91
C PHE A 207 -7.97 4.04 -18.87
N LYS A 208 -8.02 3.68 -20.16
CA LYS A 208 -7.09 4.21 -21.18
C LYS A 208 -7.23 5.72 -21.34
N LYS A 209 -8.47 6.21 -21.44
CA LYS A 209 -8.73 7.65 -21.53
C LYS A 209 -8.20 8.41 -20.31
N TRP A 210 -8.43 7.88 -19.11
CA TRP A 210 -7.88 8.50 -17.91
C TRP A 210 -6.35 8.47 -17.89
N LEU A 211 -5.73 7.37 -18.34
CA LEU A 211 -4.26 7.29 -18.43
C LEU A 211 -3.69 8.35 -19.37
N ASP A 212 -4.33 8.60 -20.52
CA ASP A 212 -3.92 9.67 -21.46
C ASP A 212 -4.02 11.05 -20.78
N GLU A 213 -5.06 11.30 -19.98
CA GLU A 213 -5.22 12.51 -19.19
C GLU A 213 -4.13 12.66 -18.12
N LEU A 214 -3.81 11.57 -17.40
CA LEU A 214 -2.71 11.54 -16.41
C LEU A 214 -1.38 11.91 -17.07
N VAL A 215 -1.04 11.25 -18.18
CA VAL A 215 0.20 11.50 -18.94
C VAL A 215 0.35 12.97 -19.31
N ALA A 216 -0.73 13.62 -19.74
CA ALA A 216 -0.69 15.05 -20.06
C ALA A 216 -0.29 15.92 -18.85
N THR A 217 -0.64 15.50 -17.63
CA THR A 217 -0.25 16.22 -16.40
C THR A 217 1.22 16.00 -16.03
N LEU A 218 1.79 14.83 -16.33
CA LEU A 218 3.17 14.49 -15.99
C LEU A 218 4.19 15.30 -16.80
N SER A 219 3.84 15.75 -18.01
CA SER A 219 4.73 16.52 -18.89
C SER A 219 5.26 17.82 -18.26
N ASN A 220 4.58 18.33 -17.22
CA ASN A 220 4.94 19.58 -16.55
C ASN A 220 5.39 19.37 -15.09
N ARG A 221 5.60 18.12 -14.66
CA ARG A 221 5.98 17.78 -13.29
C ARG A 221 7.25 16.92 -13.30
N SER A 222 8.14 17.17 -12.36
CA SER A 222 9.32 16.32 -12.14
C SER A 222 8.91 15.08 -11.34
N VAL A 223 9.05 13.90 -11.94
CA VAL A 223 8.69 12.62 -11.35
C VAL A 223 9.94 11.92 -10.83
N ALA A 224 9.99 11.66 -9.53
CA ALA A 224 11.10 10.96 -8.89
C ALA A 224 10.99 9.44 -9.02
N GLU A 225 9.75 8.91 -8.94
CA GLU A 225 9.51 7.46 -8.92
C GLU A 225 8.06 7.14 -9.30
N ILE A 226 7.86 6.03 -10.01
CA ILE A 226 6.54 5.46 -10.30
C ILE A 226 6.55 3.97 -9.92
N GLY A 227 5.51 3.54 -9.23
CA GLY A 227 5.17 2.13 -9.04
C GLY A 227 3.84 1.80 -9.71
N ILE A 228 3.72 0.60 -10.22
CA ILE A 228 2.46 0.07 -10.76
C ILE A 228 2.18 -1.25 -10.05
N SER A 229 0.99 -1.37 -9.48
CA SER A 229 0.53 -2.61 -8.87
C SER A 229 -0.67 -3.17 -9.60
N TYR A 230 -0.84 -4.49 -9.60
CA TYR A 230 -1.93 -5.17 -10.28
C TYR A 230 -2.47 -6.34 -9.44
N ALA A 231 -3.67 -6.79 -9.76
CA ALA A 231 -4.30 -7.97 -9.19
C ALA A 231 -4.73 -8.92 -10.33
N GLY A 232 -4.08 -10.07 -10.43
CA GLY A 232 -4.33 -11.07 -11.48
C GLY A 232 -3.46 -10.88 -12.71
N THR A 233 -4.02 -10.48 -13.86
CA THR A 233 -3.23 -10.33 -15.07
C THR A 233 -2.47 -9.01 -15.11
N ASN A 234 -1.26 -9.02 -15.66
CA ASN A 234 -0.37 -7.85 -15.71
C ASN A 234 -0.34 -7.14 -17.07
N GLU A 235 -1.18 -7.54 -18.03
CA GLU A 235 -1.15 -6.98 -19.38
C GLU A 235 -1.38 -5.47 -19.35
N PHE A 236 -2.42 -5.01 -18.64
CA PHE A 236 -2.70 -3.58 -18.55
C PHE A 236 -1.64 -2.83 -17.72
N ALA A 237 -1.06 -3.45 -16.70
CA ALA A 237 0.05 -2.90 -15.93
C ALA A 237 1.28 -2.68 -16.80
N ASN A 238 1.59 -3.59 -17.71
CA ASN A 238 2.69 -3.46 -18.68
C ASN A 238 2.38 -2.41 -19.76
N GLU A 239 1.13 -2.29 -20.22
CA GLU A 239 0.71 -1.16 -21.08
C GLU A 239 0.94 0.19 -20.37
N MET A 240 0.52 0.32 -19.11
CA MET A 240 0.74 1.52 -18.29
C MET A 240 2.22 1.83 -18.13
N LYS A 241 3.04 0.81 -17.81
CA LYS A 241 4.50 0.98 -17.72
C LYS A 241 5.10 1.55 -19.01
N ALA A 242 4.76 0.98 -20.16
CA ALA A 242 5.28 1.44 -21.44
C ALA A 242 4.94 2.92 -21.73
N VAL A 243 3.75 3.35 -21.33
CA VAL A 243 3.27 4.74 -21.51
C VAL A 243 3.92 5.70 -20.51
N LEU A 244 4.14 5.27 -19.26
CA LEU A 244 4.62 6.13 -18.16
C LEU A 244 6.15 6.19 -18.06
N GLN A 245 6.89 5.16 -18.52
CA GLN A 245 8.35 5.09 -18.40
C GLN A 245 9.09 6.32 -18.97
N PRO A 246 8.65 6.97 -20.08
CA PRO A 246 9.31 8.17 -20.58
C PRO A 246 9.30 9.37 -19.63
N TYR A 247 8.47 9.36 -18.60
CA TYR A 247 8.30 10.48 -17.65
C TYR A 247 9.08 10.32 -16.34
N VAL A 248 9.81 9.22 -16.19
CA VAL A 248 10.60 8.93 -14.99
C VAL A 248 11.92 8.25 -15.37
N GLU A 249 13.04 8.69 -14.75
CA GLU A 249 14.35 8.10 -15.04
C GLU A 249 14.50 6.68 -14.46
N LYS A 250 13.97 6.47 -13.24
CA LYS A 250 14.03 5.16 -12.60
C LYS A 250 13.15 4.15 -13.34
N PRO A 251 13.59 2.88 -13.44
CA PRO A 251 12.74 1.81 -13.94
C PRO A 251 11.45 1.71 -13.10
N ILE A 252 10.30 1.68 -13.79
CA ILE A 252 9.01 1.51 -13.12
C ILE A 252 8.91 0.08 -12.60
N SER A 253 8.68 -0.05 -11.29
CA SER A 253 8.38 -1.32 -10.62
C SER A 253 6.94 -1.74 -10.93
N VAL A 254 6.76 -2.98 -11.43
CA VAL A 254 5.43 -3.58 -11.70
C VAL A 254 5.30 -4.83 -10.86
N LEU A 255 4.43 -4.81 -9.86
CA LEU A 255 4.30 -5.87 -8.86
C LEU A 255 2.83 -6.31 -8.71
N GLU A 256 2.62 -7.59 -8.44
CA GLU A 256 1.32 -8.05 -7.95
C GLU A 256 1.10 -7.54 -6.52
N THR A 257 -0.07 -6.96 -6.25
CA THR A 257 -0.41 -6.50 -4.90
C THR A 257 -0.80 -7.67 -4.00
N GLY A 258 -0.62 -7.53 -2.68
CA GLY A 258 -0.88 -8.60 -1.71
C GLY A 258 -2.36 -8.93 -1.52
N SER A 259 -2.63 -10.04 -0.80
CA SER A 259 -3.98 -10.60 -0.57
C SER A 259 -4.91 -9.62 0.12
N ILE A 260 -4.37 -8.77 0.98
CA ILE A 260 -5.13 -7.76 1.73
C ILE A 260 -5.78 -6.76 0.79
N ILE A 261 -5.01 -6.22 -0.16
CA ILE A 261 -5.52 -5.25 -1.14
C ILE A 261 -6.43 -5.95 -2.15
N GLN A 262 -6.03 -7.12 -2.68
CA GLN A 262 -6.82 -7.90 -3.63
C GLN A 262 -8.21 -8.25 -3.09
N THR A 263 -8.33 -8.56 -1.79
CA THR A 263 -9.62 -8.82 -1.14
C THR A 263 -10.62 -7.68 -1.37
N HIS A 264 -10.16 -6.44 -1.25
CA HIS A 264 -11.04 -5.27 -1.32
C HIS A 264 -11.15 -4.66 -2.72
N THR A 265 -10.16 -4.85 -3.58
CA THR A 265 -10.15 -4.29 -4.94
C THR A 265 -10.66 -5.25 -6.00
N GLY A 266 -10.48 -6.56 -5.76
CA GLY A 266 -10.87 -7.62 -6.68
C GLY A 266 -9.89 -7.82 -7.82
N GLU A 267 -10.19 -8.83 -8.65
CA GLU A 267 -9.43 -9.17 -9.84
C GLU A 267 -9.45 -8.03 -10.88
N ASN A 268 -8.38 -7.92 -11.65
CA ASN A 268 -8.17 -6.87 -12.65
C ASN A 268 -8.16 -5.43 -12.09
N ALA A 269 -7.96 -5.29 -10.78
CA ALA A 269 -7.62 -4.01 -10.19
C ALA A 269 -6.16 -3.66 -10.49
N TRP A 270 -5.88 -2.37 -10.51
CA TRP A 270 -4.54 -1.84 -10.70
C TRP A 270 -4.36 -0.57 -9.88
N ALA A 271 -3.11 -0.22 -9.61
CA ALA A 271 -2.76 1.06 -9.00
C ALA A 271 -1.58 1.69 -9.73
N ILE A 272 -1.58 3.02 -9.81
CA ILE A 272 -0.43 3.84 -10.19
C ILE A 272 -0.09 4.72 -9.00
N LEU A 273 1.17 4.65 -8.59
CA LEU A 273 1.71 5.35 -7.44
C LEU A 273 2.85 6.22 -7.93
N ILE A 274 2.76 7.53 -7.68
CA ILE A 274 3.69 8.50 -8.24
C ILE A 274 4.28 9.31 -7.09
N ARG A 275 5.61 9.34 -7.02
CA ARG A 275 6.34 10.28 -6.17
C ARG A 275 6.98 11.35 -7.05
N TYR A 276 6.67 12.59 -6.75
CA TYR A 276 7.26 13.74 -7.42
C TYR A 276 8.54 14.19 -6.71
N SER A 277 9.40 14.86 -7.47
CA SER A 277 10.55 15.54 -6.87
C SER A 277 10.08 16.75 -6.07
N SER A 278 10.73 17.00 -4.95
CA SER A 278 10.52 18.18 -4.11
C SER A 278 10.99 19.45 -4.83
#